data_3d71b8a0329cb995d19a3281221ce8af
#
_entry.id   3d71b8a0329cb995d19a3281221ce8af
#
_cell.length_a   1.000
_cell.length_b   1.000
_cell.length_c   1.000
_cell.angle_alpha   90.00
_cell.angle_beta   90.00
_cell.angle_gamma   90.00
#
_symmetry.space_group_name_H-M   'P 1'
#
loop_
_entity.id
_entity.type
_entity.pdbx_description
1 polymer ?
#
loop_
_entity_poly.entity_id
_entity_poly.type
_entity_poly.pdbx_seq_one_letter_code
_entity_poly.pdbx_strand_id
1 'polypeptide(L)'
;MCDTLGRIGEKVSFFAKNSDRSPNEVQVTEFYPRQEGLSGELQCTYIAIPQAEATNAVLLSRPEWMWGAEMGVNEFGLCIGNEAVFTKGPYNKVGALTGMDMVRLALERCQNAKQALGLIIDLLQTYGQGGNCGFDHKFYYDNAFLIMDRRELYVLETAGKQWAYRKLEMGNISNRLSIGIEMDAKSDDTIRDFAGQFTEPVYTAFSGSKRRSAQLRSCLAIASTPEGCMKALRSHDTDVQNPFAKGSVSSACMHYGGAVGDHSTASWVVQLEEERILVWVTGSSLPCVSVFKPWLFGTEPVLPVVCPGDGAAKAYWLEAEQYRRSLLGRQIPREYYAQRNALEAGWLERADLIPDSDFPAFTRACLEEERAFYARWQPKSFEKARTSGMFRSRWEQKTSVLGK
;
A
#
# COMPACT_ATOMS: atom_id res chain seq x y z
N MET A 1 -7.59 -5.73 -1.44
CA MET A 1 -6.60 -6.66 -0.81
C MET A 1 -5.26 -5.96 -0.78
N CYS A 2 -4.31 -6.37 0.06
CA CYS A 2 -3.01 -5.64 0.17
C CYS A 2 -1.91 -6.56 0.67
N ASP A 3 -0.66 -6.11 0.54
CA ASP A 3 0.50 -6.82 1.06
C ASP A 3 1.54 -5.81 1.57
N THR A 4 1.95 -5.93 2.82
CA THR A 4 2.95 -5.07 3.45
C THR A 4 4.11 -5.89 4.00
N LEU A 5 5.32 -5.40 3.89
CA LEU A 5 6.50 -5.93 4.56
C LEU A 5 7.27 -4.81 5.27
N GLY A 6 7.96 -5.18 6.33
CA GLY A 6 8.85 -4.30 7.07
C GLY A 6 10.09 -5.02 7.56
N ARG A 7 11.20 -4.32 7.65
CA ARG A 7 12.47 -4.81 8.17
C ARG A 7 13.21 -3.71 8.89
N ILE A 8 13.58 -3.96 10.14
CA ILE A 8 14.50 -3.14 10.92
C ILE A 8 15.92 -3.50 10.53
N GLY A 9 16.73 -2.53 10.21
CA GLY A 9 18.14 -2.68 9.94
C GLY A 9 18.99 -1.85 10.91
N GLU A 10 20.27 -2.14 11.01
CA GLU A 10 21.18 -1.41 11.91
C GLU A 10 21.32 0.07 11.54
N LYS A 11 21.41 0.38 10.25
CA LYS A 11 21.57 1.75 9.72
C LYS A 11 20.36 2.23 8.96
N VAL A 12 19.70 1.34 8.24
CA VAL A 12 18.57 1.67 7.37
C VAL A 12 17.47 0.64 7.55
N SER A 13 16.28 1.11 7.86
CA SER A 13 15.08 0.28 7.96
C SER A 13 14.19 0.48 6.73
N PHE A 14 13.44 -0.55 6.36
CA PHE A 14 12.61 -0.55 5.15
C PHE A 14 11.16 -0.91 5.46
N PHE A 15 10.25 -0.12 4.91
CA PHE A 15 8.82 -0.42 4.82
C PHE A 15 8.43 -0.49 3.35
N ALA A 16 7.65 -1.49 2.96
CA ALA A 16 7.17 -1.58 1.59
C ALA A 16 5.76 -2.16 1.53
N LYS A 17 4.91 -1.60 0.65
CA LYS A 17 3.51 -2.01 0.54
C LYS A 17 2.97 -1.88 -0.87
N ASN A 18 2.17 -2.88 -1.28
CA ASN A 18 1.19 -2.80 -2.35
C ASN A 18 -0.19 -2.54 -1.75
N SER A 19 -0.91 -1.57 -2.30
CA SER A 19 -2.33 -1.37 -2.05
C SER A 19 -3.12 -1.98 -3.21
N ASP A 20 -3.96 -2.97 -2.90
CA ASP A 20 -4.74 -3.69 -3.91
C ASP A 20 -6.22 -3.36 -3.72
N ARG A 21 -6.78 -2.64 -4.69
CA ARG A 21 -8.13 -2.07 -4.68
C ARG A 21 -8.85 -2.35 -6.00
N SER A 22 -10.06 -1.84 -6.17
CA SER A 22 -10.73 -1.92 -7.45
C SER A 22 -9.89 -1.29 -8.58
N PRO A 23 -9.84 -1.90 -9.78
CA PRO A 23 -9.06 -1.37 -10.92
C PRO A 23 -9.42 0.07 -11.34
N ASN A 24 -10.57 0.60 -10.92
CA ASN A 24 -11.03 1.95 -11.24
C ASN A 24 -10.90 2.91 -10.05
N GLU A 25 -10.38 2.43 -8.94
CA GLU A 25 -10.24 3.22 -7.73
C GLU A 25 -8.92 3.99 -7.75
N VAL A 26 -9.03 5.28 -8.05
CA VAL A 26 -7.88 6.17 -8.07
C VAL A 26 -7.23 6.23 -6.70
N GLN A 27 -5.93 6.02 -6.65
CA GLN A 27 -5.14 6.14 -5.43
C GLN A 27 -4.10 7.25 -5.59
N VAL A 28 -4.24 8.28 -4.77
CA VAL A 28 -3.41 9.48 -4.80
C VAL A 28 -2.32 9.43 -3.74
N THR A 29 -1.22 10.12 -4.01
CA THR A 29 -0.11 10.30 -3.07
C THR A 29 -0.04 11.77 -2.69
N GLU A 30 -0.39 12.09 -1.44
CA GLU A 30 -0.50 13.47 -0.97
C GLU A 30 0.38 13.74 0.25
N PHE A 31 1.07 14.86 0.23
CA PHE A 31 1.86 15.36 1.35
C PHE A 31 1.08 16.43 2.11
N TYR A 32 0.81 16.17 3.38
CA TYR A 32 0.16 17.08 4.32
C TYR A 32 1.23 17.67 5.24
N PRO A 33 1.42 19.00 5.25
CA PRO A 33 2.37 19.63 6.16
C PRO A 33 1.88 19.55 7.61
N ARG A 34 2.79 19.72 8.57
CA ARG A 34 2.46 19.89 10.01
C ARG A 34 1.48 21.03 10.19
N GLN A 35 0.52 20.83 11.08
CA GLN A 35 -0.46 21.85 11.46
C GLN A 35 -0.48 22.01 12.99
N GLU A 36 -0.76 23.21 13.44
CA GLU A 36 -0.86 23.57 14.86
C GLU A 36 -2.08 24.46 15.09
N GLY A 37 -2.54 24.57 16.34
CA GLY A 37 -3.68 25.39 16.71
C GLY A 37 -5.02 24.85 16.24
N LEU A 38 -5.09 23.54 15.97
CA LEU A 38 -6.32 22.88 15.56
C LEU A 38 -7.25 22.67 16.75
N SER A 39 -8.56 22.65 16.52
CA SER A 39 -9.57 22.45 17.56
C SER A 39 -10.89 21.94 16.98
N GLY A 40 -11.83 21.56 17.86
CA GLY A 40 -13.16 21.12 17.47
C GLY A 40 -13.24 19.64 17.09
N GLU A 41 -13.96 19.33 16.04
CA GLU A 41 -14.19 17.98 15.56
C GLU A 41 -13.50 17.75 14.20
N LEU A 42 -13.00 16.54 14.01
CA LEU A 42 -12.41 16.05 12.77
C LEU A 42 -13.38 15.05 12.13
N GLN A 43 -13.84 15.34 10.93
CA GLN A 43 -14.63 14.40 10.15
C GLN A 43 -13.68 13.37 9.50
N CYS A 44 -13.70 12.15 9.99
CA CYS A 44 -13.11 10.98 9.35
C CYS A 44 -14.03 10.45 8.22
N THR A 45 -13.75 9.29 7.67
CA THR A 45 -14.53 8.76 6.54
C THR A 45 -16.03 8.64 6.88
N TYR A 46 -16.40 8.15 8.07
CA TYR A 46 -17.81 7.94 8.45
C TYR A 46 -18.25 8.65 9.72
N ILE A 47 -17.35 8.91 10.66
CA ILE A 47 -17.67 9.52 11.95
C ILE A 47 -16.80 10.73 12.22
N ALA A 48 -17.31 11.63 13.06
CA ALA A 48 -16.52 12.74 13.63
C ALA A 48 -15.94 12.33 14.97
N ILE A 49 -14.72 12.76 15.24
CA ILE A 49 -14.01 12.54 16.50
C ILE A 49 -13.33 13.85 16.93
N PRO A 50 -12.92 14.00 18.20
CA PRO A 50 -12.17 15.17 18.63
C PRO A 50 -10.89 15.39 17.82
N GLN A 51 -10.67 16.64 17.37
CA GLN A 51 -9.44 17.02 16.67
C GLN A 51 -8.29 17.12 17.66
N ALA A 52 -7.07 16.74 17.23
CA ALA A 52 -5.85 17.02 17.97
C ALA A 52 -5.46 18.49 17.82
N GLU A 53 -4.79 19.08 18.83
CA GLU A 53 -4.30 20.46 18.77
C GLU A 53 -3.24 20.67 17.68
N ALA A 54 -2.49 19.61 17.35
CA ALA A 54 -1.49 19.62 16.29
C ALA A 54 -1.45 18.26 15.57
N THR A 55 -1.05 18.29 14.30
CA THR A 55 -0.80 17.09 13.49
C THR A 55 0.61 17.13 12.92
N ASN A 56 1.25 15.98 12.85
CA ASN A 56 2.55 15.81 12.20
C ASN A 56 2.43 16.00 10.69
N ALA A 57 3.54 16.37 10.04
CA ALA A 57 3.62 16.28 8.60
C ALA A 57 3.59 14.80 8.16
N VAL A 58 2.77 14.48 7.14
CA VAL A 58 2.56 13.11 6.67
C VAL A 58 2.54 13.02 5.15
N LEU A 59 3.13 11.95 4.62
CA LEU A 59 2.90 11.52 3.24
C LEU A 59 1.95 10.33 3.28
N LEU A 60 0.85 10.42 2.53
CA LEU A 60 -0.23 9.43 2.51
C LEU A 60 -0.47 8.89 1.12
N SER A 61 -0.65 7.57 1.00
CA SER A 61 -1.27 6.95 -0.18
C SER A 61 -2.68 6.53 0.19
N ARG A 62 -3.67 7.13 -0.47
CA ARG A 62 -5.08 6.94 -0.12
C ARG A 62 -5.98 6.81 -1.34
N PRO A 63 -7.08 6.06 -1.25
CA PRO A 63 -8.16 6.16 -2.20
C PRO A 63 -8.70 7.61 -2.21
N GLU A 64 -8.89 8.19 -3.40
CA GLU A 64 -9.27 9.60 -3.53
C GLU A 64 -10.54 9.97 -2.73
N TRP A 65 -11.50 9.06 -2.67
CA TRP A 65 -12.80 9.29 -2.02
C TRP A 65 -12.81 9.14 -0.49
N MET A 66 -11.78 8.54 0.12
CA MET A 66 -11.69 8.31 1.56
C MET A 66 -10.88 9.42 2.24
N TRP A 67 -11.19 9.73 3.50
CA TRP A 67 -10.35 10.59 4.33
C TRP A 67 -9.08 9.86 4.79
N GLY A 68 -9.21 8.59 5.16
CA GLY A 68 -8.12 7.73 5.62
C GLY A 68 -7.14 7.31 4.52
N ALA A 69 -6.07 6.63 4.89
CA ALA A 69 -5.01 6.19 3.99
C ALA A 69 -4.68 4.71 4.14
N GLU A 70 -4.36 4.03 3.03
CA GLU A 70 -3.93 2.63 3.00
C GLU A 70 -2.51 2.44 3.56
N MET A 71 -1.67 3.46 3.41
CA MET A 71 -0.30 3.52 3.93
C MET A 71 0.18 4.97 3.99
N GLY A 72 1.17 5.18 4.84
CA GLY A 72 1.83 6.47 4.92
C GLY A 72 3.10 6.43 5.77
N VAL A 73 3.80 7.55 5.74
CA VAL A 73 4.96 7.83 6.59
C VAL A 73 4.87 9.27 7.11
N ASN A 74 5.30 9.51 8.35
CA ASN A 74 5.36 10.85 8.91
C ASN A 74 6.79 11.38 9.02
N GLU A 75 6.92 12.64 9.44
CA GLU A 75 8.20 13.34 9.58
C GLU A 75 9.17 12.71 10.58
N PHE A 76 8.68 11.87 11.49
CA PHE A 76 9.51 11.12 12.45
C PHE A 76 9.98 9.77 11.91
N GLY A 77 9.55 9.37 10.71
CA GLY A 77 9.83 8.07 10.11
C GLY A 77 8.93 6.95 10.61
N LEU A 78 7.80 7.28 11.24
CA LEU A 78 6.75 6.30 11.53
C LEU A 78 6.06 5.91 10.22
N CYS A 79 6.08 4.62 9.89
CA CYS A 79 5.41 4.03 8.73
C CYS A 79 4.29 3.11 9.20
N ILE A 80 3.12 3.21 8.58
CA ILE A 80 1.97 2.35 8.85
C ILE A 80 1.29 1.94 7.54
N GLY A 81 0.93 0.65 7.44
CA GLY A 81 0.06 0.12 6.41
C GLY A 81 -0.98 -0.81 7.02
N ASN A 82 -2.18 -0.83 6.44
CA ASN A 82 -3.22 -1.76 6.87
C ASN A 82 -3.61 -2.73 5.76
N GLU A 83 -4.13 -3.89 6.15
CA GLU A 83 -4.74 -4.89 5.30
C GLU A 83 -6.13 -5.27 5.80
N ALA A 84 -7.05 -5.50 4.87
CA ALA A 84 -8.30 -6.16 5.17
C ALA A 84 -8.04 -7.60 5.65
N VAL A 85 -8.61 -7.98 6.78
CA VAL A 85 -8.62 -9.37 7.26
C VAL A 85 -10.05 -9.88 7.44
N PHE A 86 -10.24 -11.15 7.14
CA PHE A 86 -11.56 -11.76 7.20
C PHE A 86 -11.71 -12.53 8.49
N THR A 87 -12.65 -12.07 9.34
CA THR A 87 -12.92 -12.63 10.66
C THR A 87 -14.33 -13.21 10.72
N LYS A 88 -14.61 -13.99 11.74
CA LYS A 88 -15.95 -14.62 11.92
C LYS A 88 -17.07 -13.61 12.19
N GLY A 89 -16.77 -12.29 12.27
CA GLY A 89 -17.75 -11.23 12.43
C GLY A 89 -18.63 -11.29 13.68
N PRO A 90 -19.68 -10.50 13.75
CA PRO A 90 -20.25 -9.65 12.70
C PRO A 90 -19.46 -8.36 12.45
N TYR A 91 -19.44 -7.91 11.21
CA TYR A 91 -18.85 -6.60 10.87
C TYR A 91 -19.81 -5.45 11.17
N ASN A 92 -19.28 -4.32 11.65
CA ASN A 92 -20.05 -3.09 11.78
C ASN A 92 -20.29 -2.46 10.38
N LYS A 93 -21.55 -2.45 9.95
CA LYS A 93 -22.00 -1.95 8.64
C LYS A 93 -22.49 -0.50 8.67
N VAL A 94 -22.75 0.04 9.84
CA VAL A 94 -23.31 1.39 10.00
C VAL A 94 -22.23 2.46 9.80
N GLY A 95 -21.04 2.21 10.32
CA GLY A 95 -19.89 3.11 10.25
C GLY A 95 -19.25 3.27 11.65
N ALA A 96 -17.94 3.32 11.61
CA ALA A 96 -17.06 3.62 12.74
C ALA A 96 -15.78 4.20 12.12
N LEU A 97 -14.62 4.10 12.77
CA LEU A 97 -13.35 4.35 12.11
C LEU A 97 -13.06 3.19 11.14
N THR A 98 -12.66 3.51 9.93
CA THR A 98 -12.06 2.51 9.04
C THR A 98 -10.62 2.23 9.47
N GLY A 99 -10.03 1.10 9.03
CA GLY A 99 -8.60 0.88 9.24
C GLY A 99 -7.74 1.97 8.63
N MET A 100 -8.16 2.52 7.49
CA MET A 100 -7.50 3.63 6.80
C MET A 100 -7.56 4.93 7.61
N ASP A 101 -8.67 5.20 8.32
CA ASP A 101 -8.77 6.34 9.24
C ASP A 101 -7.79 6.17 10.41
N MET A 102 -7.66 4.96 10.97
CA MET A 102 -6.73 4.66 12.06
C MET A 102 -5.27 4.82 11.62
N VAL A 103 -4.91 4.43 10.39
CA VAL A 103 -3.58 4.67 9.80
C VAL A 103 -3.27 6.14 9.79
N ARG A 104 -4.15 6.98 9.20
CA ARG A 104 -3.95 8.42 9.11
C ARG A 104 -3.88 9.09 10.47
N LEU A 105 -4.82 8.79 11.38
CA LEU A 105 -4.83 9.32 12.73
C LEU A 105 -3.55 9.02 13.50
N ALA A 106 -3.04 7.79 13.40
CA ALA A 106 -1.82 7.41 14.08
C ALA A 106 -0.57 8.12 13.50
N LEU A 107 -0.49 8.27 12.18
CA LEU A 107 0.59 9.01 11.52
C LEU A 107 0.57 10.50 11.90
N GLU A 108 -0.62 11.12 11.91
CA GLU A 108 -0.78 12.54 12.27
C GLU A 108 -0.52 12.83 13.74
N ARG A 109 -0.68 11.85 14.67
CA ARG A 109 -0.70 12.08 16.12
C ARG A 109 0.44 11.40 16.89
N CYS A 110 1.21 10.51 16.28
CA CYS A 110 2.26 9.75 16.97
C CYS A 110 3.64 10.00 16.35
N GLN A 111 4.69 9.87 17.18
CA GLN A 111 6.06 10.06 16.74
C GLN A 111 6.82 8.74 16.51
N ASN A 112 6.34 7.63 17.08
CA ASN A 112 7.02 6.34 16.98
C ASN A 112 6.02 5.17 16.93
N ALA A 113 6.51 3.99 16.58
CA ALA A 113 5.70 2.81 16.38
C ALA A 113 4.95 2.35 17.64
N LYS A 114 5.55 2.48 18.82
CA LYS A 114 4.91 2.10 20.09
C LYS A 114 3.73 3.01 20.45
N GLN A 115 3.86 4.32 20.24
CA GLN A 115 2.76 5.26 20.43
C GLN A 115 1.62 4.98 19.44
N ALA A 116 1.95 4.73 18.18
CA ALA A 116 0.97 4.42 17.15
C ALA A 116 0.20 3.11 17.44
N LEU A 117 0.90 2.07 17.90
CA LEU A 117 0.27 0.83 18.36
C LEU A 117 -0.75 1.09 19.48
N GLY A 118 -0.35 1.85 20.50
CA GLY A 118 -1.24 2.23 21.60
C GLY A 118 -2.45 3.03 21.13
N LEU A 119 -2.24 4.06 20.32
CA LEU A 119 -3.32 4.89 19.80
C LEU A 119 -4.31 4.09 18.92
N ILE A 120 -3.84 3.20 18.04
CA ILE A 120 -4.74 2.38 17.21
C ILE A 120 -5.59 1.46 18.09
N ILE A 121 -5.03 0.86 19.13
CA ILE A 121 -5.77 0.05 20.11
C ILE A 121 -6.81 0.91 20.83
N ASP A 122 -6.47 2.10 21.32
CA ASP A 122 -7.38 2.99 22.01
C ASP A 122 -8.52 3.48 21.10
N LEU A 123 -8.23 3.82 19.86
CA LEU A 123 -9.23 4.18 18.83
C LEU A 123 -10.18 3.01 18.55
N LEU A 124 -9.64 1.79 18.42
CA LEU A 124 -10.43 0.58 18.24
C LEU A 124 -11.37 0.33 19.43
N GLN A 125 -10.88 0.47 20.65
CA GLN A 125 -11.68 0.27 21.85
C GLN A 125 -12.78 1.35 22.00
N THR A 126 -12.43 2.61 21.72
CA THR A 126 -13.34 3.75 21.91
C THR A 126 -14.41 3.78 20.82
N TYR A 127 -14.01 3.82 19.57
CA TYR A 127 -14.91 4.06 18.43
C TYR A 127 -15.28 2.78 17.66
N GLY A 128 -14.53 1.69 17.84
CA GLY A 128 -14.66 0.48 17.03
C GLY A 128 -14.12 0.65 15.62
N GLN A 129 -14.23 -0.41 14.82
CA GLN A 129 -13.91 -0.41 13.40
C GLN A 129 -15.11 -0.78 12.56
N GLY A 130 -15.22 -0.26 11.33
CA GLY A 130 -16.30 -0.64 10.41
C GLY A 130 -16.62 0.43 9.38
N GLY A 131 -17.72 0.23 8.68
CA GLY A 131 -18.15 1.01 7.53
C GLY A 131 -17.81 0.31 6.22
N ASN A 132 -18.37 0.82 5.12
CA ASN A 132 -18.09 0.29 3.80
C ASN A 132 -16.71 0.73 3.32
N CYS A 133 -15.82 -0.22 3.06
CA CYS A 133 -14.48 0.03 2.53
C CYS A 133 -14.34 -0.29 1.03
N GLY A 134 -15.42 -0.72 0.37
CA GLY A 134 -15.43 -1.05 -1.05
C GLY A 134 -15.83 0.11 -1.94
N PHE A 135 -15.21 0.25 -3.10
CA PHE A 135 -15.49 1.26 -4.11
C PHE A 135 -16.64 0.85 -5.05
N ASP A 136 -16.51 -0.28 -5.73
CA ASP A 136 -17.50 -0.75 -6.72
C ASP A 136 -18.69 -1.48 -6.08
N HIS A 137 -18.52 -1.99 -4.86
CA HIS A 137 -19.52 -2.74 -4.13
C HIS A 137 -19.29 -2.60 -2.63
N LYS A 138 -20.30 -2.90 -1.83
CA LYS A 138 -20.17 -2.88 -0.38
C LYS A 138 -19.22 -3.98 0.08
N PHE A 139 -18.19 -3.60 0.83
CA PHE A 139 -17.17 -4.50 1.33
C PHE A 139 -16.80 -4.15 2.78
N TYR A 140 -16.94 -5.13 3.66
CA TYR A 140 -16.77 -4.98 5.11
C TYR A 140 -15.73 -5.99 5.59
N TYR A 141 -14.82 -5.56 6.45
CA TYR A 141 -13.76 -6.38 6.99
C TYR A 141 -13.20 -5.78 8.29
N ASP A 142 -12.42 -6.55 9.02
CA ASP A 142 -11.55 -6.07 10.09
C ASP A 142 -10.14 -5.80 9.55
N ASN A 143 -9.24 -5.32 10.40
CA ASN A 143 -7.94 -4.84 9.93
C ASN A 143 -6.78 -5.56 10.59
N ALA A 144 -5.69 -5.72 9.84
CA ALA A 144 -4.35 -5.93 10.34
C ALA A 144 -3.49 -4.71 10.00
N PHE A 145 -2.52 -4.40 10.85
CA PHE A 145 -1.61 -3.27 10.68
C PHE A 145 -0.17 -3.73 10.81
N LEU A 146 0.70 -3.26 9.92
CA LEU A 146 2.13 -3.26 10.13
C LEU A 146 2.52 -1.83 10.49
N ILE A 147 3.10 -1.66 11.69
CA ILE A 147 3.44 -0.37 12.29
C ILE A 147 4.93 -0.41 12.59
N MET A 148 5.72 0.48 12.00
CA MET A 148 7.14 0.51 12.25
C MET A 148 7.73 1.92 12.22
N ASP A 149 8.84 2.07 12.90
CA ASP A 149 9.76 3.19 12.79
C ASP A 149 11.17 2.68 12.49
N ARG A 150 12.20 3.49 12.75
CA ARG A 150 13.61 3.09 12.54
C ARG A 150 14.07 1.94 13.44
N ARG A 151 13.40 1.71 14.58
CA ARG A 151 13.86 0.84 15.68
C ARG A 151 12.92 -0.30 16.04
N GLU A 152 11.63 -0.12 15.81
CA GLU A 152 10.61 -1.08 16.23
C GLU A 152 9.62 -1.38 15.11
N LEU A 153 9.20 -2.62 15.04
CA LEU A 153 8.17 -3.12 14.12
C LEU A 153 7.14 -3.93 14.90
N TYR A 154 5.89 -3.61 14.71
CA TYR A 154 4.76 -4.32 15.29
C TYR A 154 3.80 -4.78 14.19
N VAL A 155 3.29 -6.00 14.34
CA VAL A 155 2.11 -6.48 13.63
C VAL A 155 0.96 -6.50 14.64
N LEU A 156 -0.09 -5.74 14.34
CA LEU A 156 -1.34 -5.71 15.11
C LEU A 156 -2.45 -6.31 14.27
N GLU A 157 -3.14 -7.32 14.77
CA GLU A 157 -4.30 -7.95 14.14
C GLU A 157 -5.55 -7.75 14.98
N THR A 158 -6.69 -7.52 14.32
CA THR A 158 -7.95 -7.20 14.98
C THR A 158 -9.10 -8.10 14.52
N ALA A 159 -10.08 -8.31 15.40
CA ALA A 159 -11.33 -9.02 15.13
C ALA A 159 -12.45 -8.36 15.95
N GLY A 160 -13.27 -7.52 15.31
CA GLY A 160 -14.18 -6.62 16.02
C GLY A 160 -13.39 -5.66 16.92
N LYS A 161 -13.61 -5.74 18.25
CA LYS A 161 -12.80 -5.03 19.26
C LYS A 161 -11.69 -5.87 19.88
N GLN A 162 -11.60 -7.16 19.53
CA GLN A 162 -10.48 -8.00 19.97
C GLN A 162 -9.24 -7.71 19.16
N TRP A 163 -8.08 -7.82 19.80
CA TRP A 163 -6.80 -7.58 19.15
C TRP A 163 -5.70 -8.47 19.77
N ALA A 164 -4.66 -8.68 18.97
CA ALA A 164 -3.38 -9.21 19.41
C ALA A 164 -2.25 -8.56 18.61
N TYR A 165 -1.08 -8.41 19.21
CA TYR A 165 0.09 -7.94 18.47
C TYR A 165 1.34 -8.77 18.73
N ARG A 166 2.28 -8.66 17.80
CA ARG A 166 3.66 -9.14 17.93
C ARG A 166 4.65 -8.02 17.58
N LYS A 167 5.74 -7.96 18.36
CA LYS A 167 6.93 -7.17 18.04
C LYS A 167 7.90 -8.06 17.26
N LEU A 168 8.43 -7.56 16.15
CA LEU A 168 9.29 -8.30 15.24
C LEU A 168 10.47 -7.43 14.81
N GLU A 169 11.54 -8.02 14.29
CA GLU A 169 12.62 -7.30 13.60
C GLU A 169 12.35 -7.20 12.10
N MET A 170 11.67 -8.19 11.54
CA MET A 170 11.18 -8.20 10.18
C MET A 170 9.89 -9.01 10.09
N GLY A 171 9.01 -8.62 9.19
CA GLY A 171 7.75 -9.32 9.00
C GLY A 171 6.98 -8.85 7.78
N ASN A 172 5.92 -9.58 7.48
CA ASN A 172 4.96 -9.21 6.45
C ASN A 172 3.55 -9.53 6.91
N ILE A 173 2.61 -8.74 6.45
CA ILE A 173 1.17 -8.98 6.57
C ILE A 173 0.51 -9.06 5.20
N SER A 174 -0.63 -9.74 5.14
CA SER A 174 -1.48 -9.90 3.97
C SER A 174 -2.93 -10.05 4.45
N ASN A 175 -3.89 -10.30 3.56
CA ASN A 175 -5.32 -10.38 3.91
C ASN A 175 -5.69 -11.67 4.68
N ARG A 176 -5.00 -11.92 5.79
CA ARG A 176 -5.25 -13.04 6.68
C ARG A 176 -4.71 -12.75 8.08
N LEU A 177 -5.35 -13.31 9.09
CA LEU A 177 -4.75 -13.37 10.42
C LEU A 177 -3.57 -14.36 10.41
N SER A 178 -2.48 -13.98 11.05
CA SER A 178 -1.22 -14.71 11.10
C SER A 178 -0.69 -14.91 12.53
N ILE A 179 -1.17 -14.13 13.49
CA ILE A 179 -0.81 -14.25 14.91
C ILE A 179 -1.55 -15.46 15.46
N GLY A 180 -0.80 -16.50 15.80
CA GLY A 180 -1.29 -17.72 16.42
C GLY A 180 -1.22 -17.66 17.95
N ILE A 181 -0.58 -18.68 18.55
CA ILE A 181 -0.38 -18.78 19.99
C ILE A 181 0.72 -17.84 20.52
N GLU A 182 1.69 -17.50 19.67
CA GLU A 182 2.75 -16.57 20.00
C GLU A 182 2.28 -15.14 19.79
N MET A 183 2.05 -14.42 20.86
CA MET A 183 1.64 -13.01 20.88
C MET A 183 2.27 -12.31 22.08
N ASP A 184 2.71 -11.06 21.90
CA ASP A 184 3.33 -10.26 22.98
C ASP A 184 2.28 -9.65 23.90
N ALA A 185 1.11 -9.28 23.34
CA ALA A 185 -0.07 -8.93 24.13
C ALA A 185 -1.36 -9.16 23.31
N LYS A 186 -2.48 -9.13 24.01
CA LYS A 186 -3.82 -9.39 23.54
C LYS A 186 -4.86 -8.67 24.35
N SER A 187 -6.04 -8.46 23.79
CA SER A 187 -7.15 -7.73 24.44
C SER A 187 -7.83 -8.49 25.59
N ASP A 188 -7.74 -9.83 25.58
CA ASP A 188 -8.47 -10.70 26.51
C ASP A 188 -7.67 -11.97 26.80
N ASP A 189 -7.61 -12.38 28.08
CA ASP A 189 -6.88 -13.57 28.53
C ASP A 189 -7.45 -14.89 28.02
N THR A 190 -8.69 -14.91 27.55
CA THR A 190 -9.31 -16.11 26.95
C THR A 190 -8.77 -16.42 25.55
N ILE A 191 -8.13 -15.45 24.89
CA ILE A 191 -7.51 -15.63 23.58
C ILE A 191 -6.27 -16.52 23.74
N ARG A 192 -6.26 -17.69 23.10
CA ARG A 192 -5.14 -18.65 23.12
C ARG A 192 -4.41 -18.74 21.78
N ASP A 193 -5.13 -18.62 20.69
CA ASP A 193 -4.66 -18.63 19.31
C ASP A 193 -5.52 -17.64 18.53
N PHE A 194 -4.98 -16.45 18.25
CA PHE A 194 -5.79 -15.38 17.66
C PHE A 194 -6.29 -15.75 16.26
N ALA A 195 -5.42 -16.20 15.38
CA ALA A 195 -5.81 -16.62 14.03
C ALA A 195 -6.76 -17.83 14.05
N GLY A 196 -6.49 -18.83 14.88
CA GLY A 196 -7.34 -20.01 15.01
C GLY A 196 -8.74 -19.69 15.53
N GLN A 197 -8.86 -18.76 16.47
CA GLN A 197 -10.16 -18.36 17.04
C GLN A 197 -10.99 -17.48 16.11
N PHE A 198 -10.36 -16.53 15.39
CA PHE A 198 -11.07 -15.45 14.70
C PHE A 198 -11.10 -15.54 13.17
N THR A 199 -10.25 -16.34 12.52
CA THR A 199 -10.22 -16.41 11.05
C THR A 199 -11.54 -16.92 10.46
N GLU A 200 -12.12 -16.17 9.52
CA GLU A 200 -13.14 -16.68 8.60
C GLU A 200 -12.43 -17.42 7.44
N PRO A 201 -12.64 -18.75 7.30
CA PRO A 201 -11.78 -19.55 6.44
C PRO A 201 -12.08 -19.40 4.94
N VAL A 202 -13.34 -19.14 4.56
CA VAL A 202 -13.77 -19.15 3.15
C VAL A 202 -13.24 -17.94 2.42
N TYR A 203 -13.55 -16.73 2.88
CA TYR A 203 -13.05 -15.49 2.27
C TYR A 203 -11.52 -15.41 2.34
N THR A 204 -10.91 -15.83 3.45
CA THR A 204 -9.46 -15.89 3.61
C THR A 204 -8.81 -16.80 2.54
N ALA A 205 -9.41 -17.95 2.25
CA ALA A 205 -8.91 -18.85 1.20
C ALA A 205 -9.04 -18.23 -0.19
N PHE A 206 -10.18 -17.62 -0.50
CA PHE A 206 -10.41 -16.97 -1.81
C PHE A 206 -9.55 -15.72 -2.04
N SER A 207 -9.07 -15.07 -0.99
CA SER A 207 -8.19 -13.89 -1.10
C SER A 207 -6.83 -14.18 -1.69
N GLY A 208 -6.40 -15.45 -1.77
CA GLY A 208 -5.04 -15.82 -2.23
C GLY A 208 -3.92 -15.43 -1.25
N SER A 209 -4.26 -14.86 -0.09
CA SER A 209 -3.32 -14.27 0.87
C SER A 209 -2.26 -15.23 1.41
N LYS A 210 -2.57 -16.54 1.49
CA LYS A 210 -1.60 -17.55 1.93
C LYS A 210 -0.39 -17.62 0.99
N ARG A 211 -0.61 -17.60 -0.33
CA ARG A 211 0.45 -17.62 -1.35
C ARG A 211 1.21 -16.31 -1.36
N ARG A 212 0.52 -15.17 -1.33
CA ARG A 212 1.13 -13.83 -1.31
C ARG A 212 1.99 -13.61 -0.07
N SER A 213 1.48 -13.94 1.11
CA SER A 213 2.27 -13.88 2.36
C SER A 213 3.53 -14.76 2.30
N ALA A 214 3.44 -15.96 1.70
CA ALA A 214 4.61 -16.83 1.53
C ALA A 214 5.64 -16.23 0.54
N GLN A 215 5.19 -15.62 -0.56
CA GLN A 215 6.06 -14.91 -1.51
C GLN A 215 6.81 -13.77 -0.81
N LEU A 216 6.12 -12.88 -0.10
CA LEU A 216 6.76 -11.79 0.63
C LEU A 216 7.71 -12.28 1.70
N ARG A 217 7.33 -13.32 2.46
CA ARG A 217 8.19 -13.92 3.47
C ARG A 217 9.50 -14.43 2.88
N SER A 218 9.46 -15.06 1.71
CA SER A 218 10.67 -15.51 1.01
C SER A 218 11.57 -14.36 0.55
N CYS A 219 11.01 -13.16 0.42
CA CYS A 219 11.73 -11.95 0.02
C CYS A 219 12.26 -11.11 1.20
N LEU A 220 11.90 -11.42 2.46
CA LEU A 220 12.32 -10.61 3.61
C LEU A 220 13.86 -10.51 3.74
N ALA A 221 14.60 -11.54 3.36
CA ALA A 221 16.06 -11.51 3.40
C ALA A 221 16.66 -10.47 2.43
N ILE A 222 16.07 -10.29 1.25
CA ILE A 222 16.53 -9.32 0.25
C ILE A 222 15.90 -7.92 0.44
N ALA A 223 14.87 -7.78 1.26
CA ALA A 223 14.23 -6.51 1.58
C ALA A 223 15.07 -5.62 2.53
N SER A 224 16.39 -5.68 2.38
CA SER A 224 17.39 -4.84 3.04
C SER A 224 17.93 -3.74 2.14
N THR A 225 17.35 -3.58 0.96
CA THR A 225 17.63 -2.51 -0.01
C THR A 225 16.33 -2.09 -0.68
N PRO A 226 16.25 -0.86 -1.22
CA PRO A 226 15.06 -0.43 -1.97
C PRO A 226 14.75 -1.36 -3.14
N GLU A 227 15.78 -1.78 -3.90
CA GLU A 227 15.65 -2.72 -5.01
C GLU A 227 15.06 -4.07 -4.58
N GLY A 228 15.54 -4.62 -3.45
CA GLY A 228 15.01 -5.86 -2.88
C GLY A 228 13.54 -5.75 -2.49
N CYS A 229 13.14 -4.61 -1.90
CA CYS A 229 11.74 -4.30 -1.60
C CYS A 229 10.90 -4.19 -2.87
N MET A 230 11.36 -3.43 -3.88
CA MET A 230 10.68 -3.30 -5.18
C MET A 230 10.51 -4.66 -5.85
N LYS A 231 11.52 -5.53 -5.78
CA LYS A 231 11.45 -6.91 -6.29
C LYS A 231 10.39 -7.74 -5.58
N ALA A 232 10.30 -7.62 -4.24
CA ALA A 232 9.27 -8.30 -3.46
C ALA A 232 7.86 -7.84 -3.88
N LEU A 233 7.62 -6.54 -3.99
CA LEU A 233 6.33 -5.98 -4.40
C LEU A 233 5.92 -6.35 -5.84
N ARG A 234 6.88 -6.64 -6.71
CA ARG A 234 6.69 -7.06 -8.10
C ARG A 234 6.49 -8.55 -8.28
N SER A 235 6.54 -9.34 -7.21
CA SER A 235 6.52 -10.79 -7.32
C SER A 235 5.17 -11.31 -7.81
N HIS A 236 5.24 -12.32 -8.70
CA HIS A 236 4.09 -13.04 -9.20
C HIS A 236 4.13 -14.50 -8.73
N ASP A 237 2.97 -15.11 -8.59
CA ASP A 237 2.84 -16.54 -8.33
C ASP A 237 3.45 -17.33 -9.50
N THR A 238 4.23 -18.36 -9.21
CA THR A 238 4.90 -19.21 -10.21
C THR A 238 3.94 -19.91 -11.17
N ASP A 239 2.69 -20.11 -10.76
CA ASP A 239 1.64 -20.70 -11.58
C ASP A 239 1.07 -19.70 -12.61
N VAL A 240 1.48 -18.42 -12.56
CA VAL A 240 0.98 -17.36 -13.43
C VAL A 240 2.05 -16.95 -14.44
N GLN A 241 1.96 -17.51 -15.66
CA GLN A 241 2.93 -17.21 -16.73
C GLN A 241 2.78 -15.79 -17.27
N ASN A 242 1.54 -15.32 -17.47
CA ASN A 242 1.26 -13.96 -17.97
C ASN A 242 0.05 -13.35 -17.26
N PRO A 243 0.26 -12.49 -16.24
CA PRO A 243 -0.83 -11.87 -15.50
C PRO A 243 -1.63 -10.86 -16.34
N PHE A 244 -1.07 -10.33 -17.43
CA PHE A 244 -1.77 -9.44 -18.37
C PHE A 244 -2.75 -10.17 -19.30
N ALA A 245 -2.75 -11.50 -19.29
CA ALA A 245 -3.66 -12.32 -20.08
C ALA A 245 -4.69 -13.08 -19.25
N LYS A 246 -4.47 -13.24 -17.94
CA LYS A 246 -5.34 -14.07 -17.08
C LYS A 246 -5.74 -13.38 -15.77
N GLY A 247 -4.91 -12.48 -15.23
CA GLY A 247 -5.04 -11.94 -13.89
C GLY A 247 -4.48 -12.91 -12.84
N SER A 248 -4.29 -12.42 -11.60
CA SER A 248 -3.83 -13.23 -10.48
C SER A 248 -4.12 -12.55 -9.14
N VAL A 249 -4.88 -13.20 -8.28
CA VAL A 249 -5.10 -12.79 -6.87
C VAL A 249 -4.09 -13.44 -5.93
N SER A 250 -3.28 -14.37 -6.43
CA SER A 250 -2.26 -15.09 -5.64
C SER A 250 -0.87 -14.47 -5.74
N SER A 251 -0.72 -13.38 -6.49
CA SER A 251 0.53 -12.66 -6.68
C SER A 251 0.58 -11.42 -5.80
N ALA A 252 1.73 -11.10 -5.20
CA ALA A 252 1.92 -9.86 -4.44
C ALA A 252 1.72 -8.62 -5.34
N CYS A 253 2.19 -8.64 -6.59
CA CYS A 253 1.70 -7.72 -7.61
C CYS A 253 0.39 -8.29 -8.16
N MET A 254 -0.73 -7.79 -7.65
CA MET A 254 -2.05 -8.33 -7.97
C MET A 254 -2.59 -7.79 -9.28
N HIS A 255 -3.10 -8.70 -10.12
CA HIS A 255 -3.70 -8.38 -11.41
C HIS A 255 -5.16 -8.78 -11.46
N TYR A 256 -6.04 -7.83 -11.66
CA TYR A 256 -7.46 -8.09 -11.90
C TYR A 256 -7.68 -8.92 -13.17
N GLY A 257 -8.74 -9.72 -13.18
CA GLY A 257 -9.13 -10.51 -14.36
C GLY A 257 -9.88 -11.80 -14.03
N GLY A 258 -9.85 -12.22 -12.77
CA GLY A 258 -10.59 -13.38 -12.25
C GLY A 258 -12.02 -13.08 -11.80
N ALA A 259 -12.67 -14.04 -11.14
CA ALA A 259 -14.02 -13.89 -10.57
C ALA A 259 -14.02 -12.98 -9.33
N VAL A 260 -12.96 -13.08 -8.56
CA VAL A 260 -12.65 -12.22 -7.41
C VAL A 260 -11.37 -11.50 -7.78
N GLY A 261 -11.25 -10.24 -7.45
CA GLY A 261 -9.97 -9.63 -7.64
C GLY A 261 -9.98 -8.13 -7.54
N ASP A 262 -8.99 -7.70 -6.81
CA ASP A 262 -8.49 -6.36 -6.81
C ASP A 262 -7.30 -6.25 -7.75
N HIS A 263 -6.68 -5.11 -7.75
CA HIS A 263 -5.60 -4.73 -8.63
C HIS A 263 -4.63 -3.89 -7.82
N SER A 264 -3.32 -4.11 -7.94
CA SER A 264 -2.35 -3.25 -7.26
C SER A 264 -2.45 -1.84 -7.82
N THR A 265 -3.07 -0.92 -7.07
CA THR A 265 -3.37 0.46 -7.47
C THR A 265 -2.29 1.45 -7.06
N ALA A 266 -1.47 1.10 -6.05
CA ALA A 266 -0.30 1.88 -5.62
C ALA A 266 0.75 0.96 -5.00
N SER A 267 2.01 1.38 -5.09
CA SER A 267 3.14 0.67 -4.49
C SER A 267 4.17 1.66 -3.98
N TRP A 268 4.64 1.44 -2.75
CA TRP A 268 5.63 2.26 -2.08
C TRP A 268 6.75 1.43 -1.47
N VAL A 269 7.93 2.01 -1.44
CA VAL A 269 9.06 1.60 -0.59
C VAL A 269 9.54 2.82 0.18
N VAL A 270 9.61 2.72 1.49
CA VAL A 270 10.15 3.76 2.38
C VAL A 270 11.49 3.27 2.92
N GLN A 271 12.51 4.06 2.75
CA GLN A 271 13.85 3.88 3.26
C GLN A 271 14.04 4.88 4.42
N LEU A 272 14.22 4.36 5.62
CA LEU A 272 14.40 5.11 6.85
C LEU A 272 15.87 5.09 7.24
N GLU A 273 16.58 6.16 6.92
CA GLU A 273 17.94 6.46 7.38
C GLU A 273 17.88 7.28 8.68
N GLU A 274 19.00 7.51 9.32
CA GLU A 274 19.04 8.28 10.58
C GLU A 274 18.45 9.68 10.40
N GLU A 275 18.88 10.41 9.35
CA GLU A 275 18.49 11.80 9.09
C GLU A 275 17.52 11.95 7.90
N ARG A 276 17.37 10.94 7.04
CA ARG A 276 16.61 11.02 5.81
C ARG A 276 15.46 10.01 5.79
N ILE A 277 14.35 10.41 5.18
CA ILE A 277 13.23 9.54 4.84
C ILE A 277 13.05 9.61 3.33
N LEU A 278 13.51 8.58 2.61
CA LEU A 278 13.39 8.50 1.17
C LEU A 278 12.25 7.58 0.79
N VAL A 279 11.32 8.08 0.00
CA VAL A 279 10.12 7.33 -0.42
C VAL A 279 10.18 7.09 -1.92
N TRP A 280 10.12 5.83 -2.32
CA TRP A 280 10.05 5.39 -3.70
C TRP A 280 8.61 5.06 -4.03
N VAL A 281 7.99 5.82 -4.94
CA VAL A 281 6.55 5.72 -5.23
C VAL A 281 6.30 5.45 -6.71
N THR A 282 5.36 4.55 -6.99
CA THR A 282 4.91 4.36 -8.38
C THR A 282 3.94 5.47 -8.81
N GLY A 283 3.08 5.95 -7.91
CA GLY A 283 1.98 6.87 -8.21
C GLY A 283 0.98 6.30 -9.22
N SER A 284 1.05 5.00 -9.48
CA SER A 284 0.25 4.31 -10.49
C SER A 284 0.10 2.83 -10.15
N SER A 285 -0.77 2.14 -10.87
CA SER A 285 -1.03 0.72 -10.71
C SER A 285 0.11 -0.17 -11.22
N LEU A 286 0.08 -1.45 -10.81
CA LEU A 286 0.93 -2.55 -11.27
C LEU A 286 2.44 -2.27 -11.19
N PRO A 287 3.05 -2.44 -10.01
CA PRO A 287 4.49 -2.19 -9.81
C PRO A 287 5.38 -3.00 -10.75
N CYS A 288 4.91 -4.14 -11.26
CA CYS A 288 5.67 -4.98 -12.17
C CYS A 288 5.97 -4.32 -13.53
N VAL A 289 5.18 -3.33 -13.95
CA VAL A 289 5.40 -2.56 -15.18
C VAL A 289 5.56 -1.06 -14.93
N SER A 290 5.51 -0.64 -13.68
CA SER A 290 5.73 0.75 -13.26
C SER A 290 7.14 0.96 -12.78
N VAL A 291 7.59 2.21 -12.74
CA VAL A 291 8.84 2.62 -12.13
C VAL A 291 8.60 3.32 -10.80
N PHE A 292 9.47 3.09 -9.83
CA PHE A 292 9.44 3.74 -8.53
C PHE A 292 10.29 5.01 -8.58
N LYS A 293 9.65 6.16 -8.47
CA LYS A 293 10.30 7.47 -8.45
C LYS A 293 10.65 7.89 -7.04
N PRO A 294 11.85 8.44 -6.81
CA PRO A 294 12.25 8.88 -5.47
C PRO A 294 11.58 10.22 -5.11
N TRP A 295 11.21 10.36 -3.85
CA TRP A 295 10.84 11.62 -3.22
C TRP A 295 11.44 11.68 -1.81
N LEU A 296 12.08 12.79 -1.47
CA LEU A 296 12.67 13.00 -0.16
C LEU A 296 11.65 13.73 0.73
N PHE A 297 11.36 13.15 1.88
CA PHE A 297 10.41 13.72 2.84
C PHE A 297 10.84 15.11 3.31
N GLY A 298 9.89 16.03 3.35
CA GLY A 298 10.14 17.42 3.73
C GLY A 298 10.58 18.34 2.58
N THR A 299 10.80 17.80 1.38
CA THR A 299 11.04 18.62 0.19
C THR A 299 9.74 19.03 -0.50
N GLU A 300 9.82 19.96 -1.46
CA GLU A 300 8.70 20.37 -2.29
C GLU A 300 8.01 19.15 -2.94
N PRO A 301 6.67 19.05 -2.86
CA PRO A 301 5.94 18.02 -3.60
C PRO A 301 6.18 18.11 -5.11
N VAL A 302 6.55 16.97 -5.69
CA VAL A 302 6.73 16.77 -7.13
C VAL A 302 6.03 15.50 -7.54
N LEU A 303 5.26 15.51 -8.63
CA LEU A 303 4.57 14.31 -9.12
C LEU A 303 5.46 13.05 -9.06
N PRO A 304 4.92 11.93 -8.55
CA PRO A 304 3.51 11.66 -8.25
C PRO A 304 3.05 12.11 -6.84
N VAL A 305 3.89 12.83 -6.08
CA VAL A 305 3.52 13.45 -4.79
C VAL A 305 2.97 14.85 -5.05
N VAL A 306 1.83 15.17 -4.45
CA VAL A 306 1.14 16.46 -4.60
C VAL A 306 0.70 17.03 -3.25
N CYS A 307 0.30 18.29 -3.24
CA CYS A 307 -0.44 18.87 -2.12
C CYS A 307 -1.88 18.33 -2.06
N PRO A 308 -2.51 18.31 -0.87
CA PRO A 308 -3.89 17.84 -0.73
C PRO A 308 -4.86 18.61 -1.65
N GLY A 309 -5.74 17.84 -2.32
CA GLY A 309 -6.74 18.43 -3.22
C GLY A 309 -6.22 18.86 -4.60
N ASP A 310 -4.94 18.64 -4.89
CA ASP A 310 -4.41 18.85 -6.24
C ASP A 310 -4.86 17.71 -7.17
N GLY A 311 -5.66 18.03 -8.17
CA GLY A 311 -6.14 17.08 -9.18
C GLY A 311 -5.04 16.45 -10.05
N ALA A 312 -3.80 16.95 -10.00
CA ALA A 312 -2.70 16.43 -10.81
C ALA A 312 -2.34 14.98 -10.48
N ALA A 313 -2.44 14.56 -9.21
CA ALA A 313 -2.21 13.15 -8.84
C ALA A 313 -3.25 12.21 -9.48
N LYS A 314 -4.52 12.60 -9.47
CA LYS A 314 -5.60 11.86 -10.14
C LYS A 314 -5.37 11.77 -11.65
N ALA A 315 -5.05 12.90 -12.27
CA ALA A 315 -4.78 12.95 -13.71
C ALA A 315 -3.59 12.05 -14.08
N TYR A 316 -2.51 12.14 -13.32
CA TYR A 316 -1.33 11.28 -13.49
C TYR A 316 -1.68 9.79 -13.34
N TRP A 317 -2.42 9.43 -12.29
CA TRP A 317 -2.83 8.03 -12.07
C TRP A 317 -3.68 7.50 -13.22
N LEU A 318 -4.66 8.29 -13.71
CA LEU A 318 -5.54 7.90 -14.81
C LEU A 318 -4.78 7.75 -16.14
N GLU A 319 -3.85 8.65 -16.46
CA GLU A 319 -2.98 8.55 -17.63
C GLU A 319 -2.12 7.28 -17.58
N ALA A 320 -1.51 7.04 -16.44
CA ALA A 320 -0.72 5.85 -16.21
C ALA A 320 -1.57 4.56 -16.33
N GLU A 321 -2.79 4.56 -15.78
CA GLU A 321 -3.71 3.42 -15.87
C GLU A 321 -4.15 3.14 -17.31
N GLN A 322 -4.36 4.15 -18.14
CA GLN A 322 -4.64 3.97 -19.57
C GLN A 322 -3.49 3.23 -20.28
N TYR A 323 -2.24 3.60 -19.98
CA TYR A 323 -1.09 2.87 -20.50
C TYR A 323 -1.08 1.40 -20.01
N ARG A 324 -1.33 1.12 -18.70
CA ARG A 324 -1.36 -0.25 -18.15
C ARG A 324 -2.45 -1.09 -18.82
N ARG A 325 -3.61 -0.52 -19.06
CA ARG A 325 -4.70 -1.22 -19.78
C ARG A 325 -4.37 -1.54 -21.24
N SER A 326 -3.53 -0.75 -21.88
CA SER A 326 -3.06 -1.05 -23.23
C SER A 326 -2.10 -2.25 -23.29
N LEU A 327 -1.55 -2.68 -22.14
CA LEU A 327 -0.74 -3.91 -22.00
C LEU A 327 -1.60 -5.18 -21.85
N LEU A 328 -2.89 -5.06 -21.59
CA LEU A 328 -3.79 -6.23 -21.44
C LEU A 328 -3.82 -7.06 -22.73
N GLY A 329 -3.69 -8.37 -22.57
CA GLY A 329 -3.61 -9.31 -23.69
C GLY A 329 -2.30 -9.21 -24.49
N ARG A 330 -1.24 -8.70 -23.86
CA ARG A 330 0.09 -8.61 -24.47
C ARG A 330 1.11 -9.46 -23.71
N GLN A 331 2.15 -9.86 -24.44
CA GLN A 331 3.36 -10.45 -23.87
C GLN A 331 4.37 -9.31 -23.70
N ILE A 332 4.71 -8.98 -22.46
CA ILE A 332 5.68 -7.92 -22.18
C ILE A 332 7.08 -8.43 -22.52
N PRO A 333 7.86 -7.75 -23.40
CA PRO A 333 9.22 -8.16 -23.74
C PRO A 333 10.16 -8.16 -22.53
N ARG A 334 11.12 -9.08 -22.48
CA ARG A 334 12.12 -9.13 -21.40
C ARG A 334 12.96 -7.84 -21.32
N GLU A 335 13.22 -7.24 -22.46
CA GLU A 335 13.94 -5.98 -22.61
C GLU A 335 13.24 -4.81 -21.94
N TYR A 336 11.89 -4.81 -21.88
CA TYR A 336 11.12 -3.83 -21.12
C TYR A 336 11.52 -3.86 -19.65
N TYR A 337 11.51 -5.04 -19.04
CA TYR A 337 11.88 -5.21 -17.64
C TYR A 337 13.36 -4.89 -17.38
N ALA A 338 14.24 -5.27 -18.29
CA ALA A 338 15.67 -4.96 -18.18
C ALA A 338 15.91 -3.44 -18.22
N GLN A 339 15.28 -2.70 -19.15
CA GLN A 339 15.41 -1.26 -19.24
C GLN A 339 14.76 -0.53 -18.05
N ARG A 340 13.60 -0.97 -17.58
CA ARG A 340 12.98 -0.46 -16.34
C ARG A 340 13.93 -0.61 -15.15
N ASN A 341 14.50 -1.80 -14.96
CA ASN A 341 15.42 -2.05 -13.85
C ASN A 341 16.70 -1.21 -13.96
N ALA A 342 17.25 -1.04 -15.16
CA ALA A 342 18.42 -0.20 -15.38
C ALA A 342 18.13 1.29 -15.09
N LEU A 343 16.93 1.76 -15.45
CA LEU A 343 16.49 3.12 -15.15
C LEU A 343 16.44 3.37 -13.64
N GLU A 344 15.79 2.47 -12.89
CA GLU A 344 15.70 2.55 -11.44
C GLU A 344 17.06 2.39 -10.75
N ALA A 345 17.92 1.50 -11.22
CA ALA A 345 19.28 1.34 -10.68
C ALA A 345 20.07 2.66 -10.80
N GLY A 346 19.98 3.34 -11.94
CA GLY A 346 20.61 4.65 -12.11
C GLY A 346 20.01 5.75 -11.21
N TRP A 347 18.72 5.65 -10.85
CA TRP A 347 18.12 6.56 -9.89
C TRP A 347 18.54 6.25 -8.45
N LEU A 348 18.63 4.98 -8.08
CA LEU A 348 19.13 4.54 -6.77
C LEU A 348 20.54 5.06 -6.52
N GLU A 349 21.47 4.85 -7.47
CA GLU A 349 22.85 5.34 -7.37
C GLU A 349 22.92 6.88 -7.24
N ARG A 350 22.10 7.62 -7.99
CA ARG A 350 22.06 9.08 -7.93
C ARG A 350 21.44 9.61 -6.64
N ALA A 351 20.40 8.97 -6.12
CA ALA A 351 19.69 9.42 -4.92
C ALA A 351 20.58 9.51 -3.68
N ASP A 352 21.59 8.63 -3.57
CA ASP A 352 22.55 8.63 -2.47
C ASP A 352 23.55 9.79 -2.55
N LEU A 353 23.75 10.36 -3.74
CA LEU A 353 24.75 11.39 -4.01
C LEU A 353 24.19 12.82 -4.10
N ILE A 354 22.89 12.97 -4.31
CA ILE A 354 22.23 14.25 -4.53
C ILE A 354 22.01 14.97 -3.20
N PRO A 355 22.40 16.28 -3.08
CA PRO A 355 22.03 17.10 -1.94
C PRO A 355 20.53 17.23 -1.77
N ASP A 356 20.04 17.31 -0.54
CA ASP A 356 18.61 17.39 -0.23
C ASP A 356 17.93 18.59 -0.91
N SER A 357 18.63 19.72 -1.04
CA SER A 357 18.15 20.92 -1.76
C SER A 357 17.80 20.67 -3.23
N ASP A 358 18.50 19.73 -3.88
CA ASP A 358 18.40 19.46 -5.31
C ASP A 358 17.42 18.30 -5.60
N PHE A 359 16.91 17.65 -4.53
CA PHE A 359 16.06 16.49 -4.65
C PHE A 359 14.76 16.74 -5.45
N PRO A 360 14.06 17.89 -5.31
CA PRO A 360 12.88 18.17 -6.14
C PRO A 360 13.20 18.23 -7.64
N ALA A 361 14.37 18.78 -8.03
CA ALA A 361 14.82 18.80 -9.42
C ALA A 361 15.14 17.38 -9.91
N PHE A 362 15.76 16.56 -9.07
CA PHE A 362 16.03 15.16 -9.36
C PHE A 362 14.74 14.35 -9.56
N THR A 363 13.74 14.50 -8.69
CA THR A 363 12.44 13.84 -8.85
C THR A 363 11.75 14.24 -10.15
N ARG A 364 11.82 15.55 -10.54
CA ARG A 364 11.30 16.03 -11.84
C ARG A 364 12.03 15.35 -13.02
N ALA A 365 13.35 15.23 -12.97
CA ALA A 365 14.12 14.54 -14.00
C ALA A 365 13.72 13.05 -14.10
N CYS A 366 13.54 12.36 -12.97
CA CYS A 366 13.07 10.99 -12.96
C CYS A 366 11.68 10.84 -13.61
N LEU A 367 10.77 11.80 -13.40
CA LEU A 367 9.46 11.81 -14.04
C LEU A 367 9.55 11.99 -15.56
N GLU A 368 10.46 12.83 -16.04
CA GLU A 368 10.71 13.02 -17.49
C GLU A 368 11.32 11.75 -18.11
N GLU A 369 12.26 11.12 -17.43
CA GLU A 369 12.87 9.86 -17.86
C GLU A 369 11.81 8.73 -17.89
N GLU A 370 10.87 8.68 -16.94
CA GLU A 370 9.72 7.76 -16.95
C GLU A 370 8.84 7.98 -18.19
N ARG A 371 8.48 9.23 -18.50
CA ARG A 371 7.69 9.56 -19.68
C ARG A 371 8.39 9.13 -20.97
N ALA A 372 9.69 9.38 -21.08
CA ALA A 372 10.49 8.93 -22.21
C ALA A 372 10.54 7.40 -22.31
N PHE A 373 10.63 6.70 -21.18
CA PHE A 373 10.57 5.24 -21.14
C PHE A 373 9.24 4.71 -21.67
N TYR A 374 8.08 5.20 -21.21
CA TYR A 374 6.79 4.75 -21.73
C TYR A 374 6.53 5.17 -23.18
N ALA A 375 7.03 6.33 -23.62
CA ALA A 375 6.93 6.75 -25.02
C ALA A 375 7.69 5.80 -25.97
N ARG A 376 8.83 5.24 -25.52
CA ARG A 376 9.59 4.23 -26.30
C ARG A 376 8.85 2.90 -26.38
N TRP A 377 8.21 2.48 -25.32
CA TRP A 377 7.55 1.18 -25.20
C TRP A 377 6.07 1.26 -25.59
N GLN A 378 5.78 1.21 -26.90
CA GLN A 378 4.42 1.26 -27.42
C GLN A 378 3.74 -0.12 -27.33
N PRO A 379 2.72 -0.33 -26.48
CA PRO A 379 2.10 -1.64 -26.29
C PRO A 379 1.53 -2.29 -27.55
N LYS A 380 1.16 -1.48 -28.55
CA LYS A 380 0.66 -1.99 -29.84
C LYS A 380 1.68 -2.84 -30.60
N SER A 381 2.99 -2.60 -30.38
CA SER A 381 4.07 -3.39 -30.99
C SER A 381 4.35 -4.71 -30.28
N PHE A 382 3.80 -4.92 -29.06
CA PHE A 382 4.04 -6.14 -28.31
C PHE A 382 3.27 -7.32 -28.88
N GLU A 383 3.84 -8.51 -28.77
CA GLU A 383 3.19 -9.76 -29.17
C GLU A 383 1.86 -9.95 -28.42
N LYS A 384 0.84 -10.43 -29.14
CA LYS A 384 -0.46 -10.72 -28.54
C LYS A 384 -0.40 -12.00 -27.71
N ALA A 385 -0.95 -11.98 -26.53
CA ALA A 385 -1.15 -13.15 -25.68
C ALA A 385 -2.59 -13.67 -25.81
N ARG A 386 -2.77 -14.98 -25.67
CA ARG A 386 -4.10 -15.61 -25.67
C ARG A 386 -4.83 -15.25 -24.36
N THR A 387 -6.00 -14.64 -24.49
CA THR A 387 -6.89 -14.28 -23.38
C THR A 387 -8.22 -15.01 -23.46
N SER A 388 -8.86 -15.29 -22.32
CA SER A 388 -10.23 -15.81 -22.31
C SER A 388 -11.25 -14.72 -22.67
N GLY A 389 -12.42 -15.11 -23.18
CA GLY A 389 -13.53 -14.17 -23.41
C GLY A 389 -13.96 -13.46 -22.12
N MET A 390 -14.00 -14.19 -21.02
CA MET A 390 -14.35 -13.64 -19.70
C MET A 390 -13.38 -12.56 -19.23
N PHE A 391 -12.06 -12.78 -19.38
CA PHE A 391 -11.04 -11.79 -19.04
C PHE A 391 -11.24 -10.51 -19.84
N ARG A 392 -11.42 -10.62 -21.16
CA ARG A 392 -11.64 -9.46 -22.05
C ARG A 392 -12.90 -8.68 -21.66
N SER A 393 -14.05 -9.37 -21.53
CA SER A 393 -15.31 -8.73 -21.17
C SER A 393 -15.26 -7.96 -19.86
N ARG A 394 -14.61 -8.53 -18.83
CA ARG A 394 -14.43 -7.85 -17.54
C ARG A 394 -13.58 -6.59 -17.65
N TRP A 395 -12.49 -6.63 -18.40
CA TRP A 395 -11.64 -5.47 -18.59
C TRP A 395 -12.29 -4.41 -19.50
N GLU A 396 -13.06 -4.81 -20.51
CA GLU A 396 -13.85 -3.89 -21.33
C GLU A 396 -14.87 -3.14 -20.45
N GLN A 397 -15.59 -3.85 -19.58
CA GLN A 397 -16.52 -3.24 -18.62
C GLN A 397 -15.82 -2.23 -17.68
N LYS A 398 -14.70 -2.62 -17.06
CA LYS A 398 -13.94 -1.71 -16.18
C LYS A 398 -13.38 -0.50 -16.94
N THR A 399 -12.91 -0.70 -18.17
CA THR A 399 -12.32 0.37 -18.98
C THR A 399 -13.36 1.37 -19.48
N SER A 400 -14.59 0.93 -19.78
CA SER A 400 -15.67 1.81 -20.25
C SER A 400 -16.13 2.86 -19.22
N VAL A 401 -15.80 2.66 -17.93
CA VAL A 401 -16.17 3.56 -16.82
C VAL A 401 -14.95 4.15 -16.10
N LEU A 402 -13.75 4.01 -16.66
CA LEU A 402 -12.55 4.60 -16.07
C LEU A 402 -12.63 6.13 -16.07
N GLY A 403 -12.47 6.75 -14.89
CA GLY A 403 -12.46 8.20 -14.72
C GLY A 403 -13.85 8.86 -14.77
N LYS A 404 -14.93 8.07 -14.70
CA LYS A 404 -16.31 8.57 -14.64
C LYS A 404 -16.78 8.70 -13.20
#